data_50483df178c52e1b34a0db0c87c1cb3b
#
_entry.id   50483df178c52e1b34a0db0c87c1cb3b
#
_cell.length_a   1.000
_cell.length_b   1.000
_cell.length_c   1.000
_cell.angle_alpha   90.00
_cell.angle_beta   90.00
_cell.angle_gamma   90.00
#
_symmetry.space_group_name_H-M   'P 1'
#
loop_
_entity.id
_entity.type
_entity.pdbx_description
1 polymer ?
#
loop_
_entity_poly.entity_id
_entity_poly.type
_entity_poly.pdbx_seq_one_letter_code
_entity_poly.pdbx_strand_id
1 'polypeptide(L)'
;MIIADGGIKYSGDFAKAIAAGASCVMVGSLLAGTDEAPGEVLYYQGRSVKNYRGMGSVGAMARGSADRYFQKEIEADKLIPEGIEGHVPYKGPVAKVLHQLLGGLKAAMGYTGNQTIESMRKNCSFVKITNA
;
A
#
# COMPACT_ATOMS: atom_id res chain seq x y z
N MET A 1 -3.50 -11.23 -15.76
CA MET A 1 -2.98 -10.93 -14.39
C MET A 1 -3.31 -9.49 -14.06
N ILE A 2 -3.87 -9.23 -12.86
CA ILE A 2 -4.28 -7.88 -12.42
C ILE A 2 -3.52 -7.55 -11.15
N ILE A 3 -2.95 -6.35 -11.07
CA ILE A 3 -2.33 -5.78 -9.89
C ILE A 3 -3.29 -4.72 -9.32
N ALA A 4 -3.75 -4.90 -8.07
CA ALA A 4 -4.50 -3.87 -7.38
C ALA A 4 -3.52 -2.87 -6.77
N ASP A 5 -3.48 -1.66 -7.32
CA ASP A 5 -2.57 -0.60 -6.92
C ASP A 5 -3.29 0.48 -6.11
N GLY A 6 -2.69 0.84 -4.99
CA GLY A 6 -3.14 1.91 -4.12
C GLY A 6 -4.19 1.52 -3.07
N GLY A 7 -4.26 2.32 -2.02
CA GLY A 7 -5.29 2.24 -1.00
C GLY A 7 -5.18 1.12 0.04
N ILE A 8 -4.20 0.24 -0.05
CA ILE A 8 -4.01 -0.87 0.90
C ILE A 8 -3.39 -0.32 2.20
N LYS A 9 -4.20 -0.24 3.25
CA LYS A 9 -3.80 0.22 4.58
C LYS A 9 -3.86 -0.89 5.63
N TYR A 10 -4.77 -1.83 5.46
CA TYR A 10 -5.05 -2.92 6.41
C TYR A 10 -5.08 -4.27 5.71
N SER A 11 -4.94 -5.34 6.47
CA SER A 11 -5.05 -6.71 5.95
C SER A 11 -6.41 -7.02 5.31
N GLY A 12 -7.48 -6.37 5.80
CA GLY A 12 -8.80 -6.46 5.19
C GLY A 12 -8.88 -5.87 3.78
N ASP A 13 -8.14 -4.79 3.50
CA ASP A 13 -8.08 -4.21 2.15
C ASP A 13 -7.36 -5.16 1.19
N PHE A 14 -6.28 -5.78 1.66
CA PHE A 14 -5.57 -6.83 0.94
C PHE A 14 -6.51 -8.00 0.59
N ALA A 15 -7.23 -8.53 1.57
CA ALA A 15 -8.19 -9.63 1.37
C ALA A 15 -9.30 -9.25 0.38
N LYS A 16 -9.86 -8.03 0.49
CA LYS A 16 -10.87 -7.51 -0.44
C LYS A 16 -10.33 -7.40 -1.87
N ALA A 17 -9.12 -6.89 -2.05
CA ALA A 17 -8.50 -6.79 -3.37
C ALA A 17 -8.33 -8.17 -4.04
N ILE A 18 -7.87 -9.16 -3.28
CA ILE A 18 -7.73 -10.55 -3.76
C ILE A 18 -9.09 -11.16 -4.10
N ALA A 19 -10.11 -10.99 -3.23
CA ALA A 19 -11.47 -11.48 -3.49
C ALA A 19 -12.10 -10.83 -4.72
N ALA A 20 -11.79 -9.55 -4.99
CA ALA A 20 -12.24 -8.84 -6.19
C ALA A 20 -11.55 -9.27 -7.49
N GLY A 21 -10.56 -10.18 -7.42
CA GLY A 21 -9.91 -10.75 -8.59
C GLY A 21 -8.45 -10.33 -8.82
N ALA A 22 -7.86 -9.52 -7.94
CA ALA A 22 -6.45 -9.17 -8.05
C ALA A 22 -5.55 -10.41 -7.92
N SER A 23 -4.52 -10.48 -8.75
CA SER A 23 -3.48 -11.51 -8.66
C SER A 23 -2.46 -11.18 -7.56
N CYS A 24 -2.15 -9.90 -7.42
CA CYS A 24 -1.29 -9.33 -6.37
C CYS A 24 -1.71 -7.89 -6.07
N VAL A 25 -1.11 -7.32 -5.04
CA VAL A 25 -1.36 -5.93 -4.64
C VAL A 25 -0.07 -5.12 -4.66
N MET A 26 -0.18 -3.84 -5.01
CA MET A 26 0.89 -2.87 -4.87
C MET A 26 0.70 -2.13 -3.56
N VAL A 27 1.74 -2.09 -2.73
CA VAL A 27 1.74 -1.39 -1.45
C VAL A 27 2.92 -0.43 -1.36
N GLY A 28 2.67 0.79 -0.93
CA GLY A 28 3.68 1.82 -0.74
C GLY A 28 3.87 2.15 0.74
N SER A 29 3.07 3.08 1.26
CA SER A 29 3.19 3.60 2.64
C SER A 29 3.15 2.51 3.72
N LEU A 30 2.46 1.40 3.45
CA LEU A 30 2.38 0.29 4.41
C LEU A 30 3.74 -0.35 4.70
N LEU A 31 4.61 -0.43 3.69
CA LEU A 31 5.96 -0.98 3.79
C LEU A 31 7.04 0.09 3.98
N ALA A 32 6.74 1.36 3.74
CA ALA A 32 7.72 2.44 3.80
C ALA A 32 8.35 2.64 5.20
N GLY A 33 7.67 2.23 6.27
CA GLY A 33 8.17 2.29 7.64
C GLY A 33 8.99 1.07 8.07
N THR A 34 9.28 0.13 7.20
CA THR A 34 10.04 -1.09 7.56
C THR A 34 11.55 -0.87 7.49
N ASP A 35 12.31 -1.77 8.12
CA ASP A 35 13.78 -1.73 8.14
C ASP A 35 14.36 -1.76 6.72
N GLU A 36 13.77 -2.59 5.85
CA GLU A 36 14.25 -2.83 4.49
C GLU A 36 13.89 -1.70 3.52
N ALA A 37 12.95 -0.82 3.88
CA ALA A 37 12.67 0.37 3.09
C ALA A 37 13.80 1.40 3.24
N PRO A 38 14.15 2.16 2.19
CA PRO A 38 15.18 3.18 2.28
C PRO A 38 14.79 4.31 3.24
N GLY A 39 15.80 5.03 3.73
CA GLY A 39 15.65 6.15 4.66
C GLY A 39 15.96 5.77 6.11
N GLU A 40 16.35 6.78 6.89
CA GLU A 40 16.72 6.62 8.28
C GLU A 40 15.49 6.66 9.20
N VAL A 41 15.62 6.01 10.35
CA VAL A 41 14.63 6.10 11.43
C VAL A 41 14.89 7.41 12.19
N LEU A 42 13.87 8.24 12.27
CA LEU A 42 13.88 9.51 12.97
C LEU A 42 13.01 9.45 14.21
N TYR A 43 13.33 10.24 15.23
CA TYR A 43 12.48 10.42 16.39
C TYR A 43 11.72 11.74 16.26
N TYR A 44 10.41 11.68 16.12
CA TYR A 44 9.56 12.85 15.91
C TYR A 44 8.31 12.77 16.78
N GLN A 45 8.04 13.82 17.54
CA GLN A 45 6.89 13.91 18.47
C GLN A 45 6.71 12.68 19.37
N GLY A 46 7.82 12.17 19.94
CA GLY A 46 7.79 11.03 20.86
C GLY A 46 7.64 9.66 20.18
N ARG A 47 7.77 9.58 18.84
CA ARG A 47 7.61 8.34 18.08
C ARG A 47 8.74 8.16 17.08
N SER A 48 9.10 6.89 16.84
CA SER A 48 10.00 6.53 15.75
C SER A 48 9.24 6.55 14.43
N VAL A 49 9.76 7.29 13.45
CA VAL A 49 9.17 7.45 12.12
C VAL A 49 10.23 7.31 11.04
N LYS A 50 9.80 7.07 9.81
CA LYS A 50 10.65 7.18 8.61
C LYS A 50 10.06 8.22 7.66
N ASN A 51 10.93 8.91 6.94
CA ASN A 51 10.47 9.79 5.86
C ASN A 51 9.84 8.96 4.75
N TYR A 52 8.68 9.40 4.30
CA TYR A 52 7.94 8.80 3.20
C TYR A 52 7.73 9.80 2.08
N ARG A 53 7.90 9.32 0.86
CA ARG A 53 7.66 10.08 -0.35
C ARG A 53 7.03 9.18 -1.40
N GLY A 54 5.79 9.50 -1.78
CA GLY A 54 5.12 8.82 -2.88
C GLY A 54 5.82 9.09 -4.22
N MET A 55 5.77 8.14 -5.14
CA MET A 55 6.41 8.27 -6.48
C MET A 55 5.85 9.44 -7.29
N GLY A 56 4.57 9.79 -7.12
CA GLY A 56 3.90 10.96 -7.73
C GLY A 56 3.97 12.23 -6.90
N SER A 57 4.77 12.29 -5.82
CA SER A 57 5.01 13.53 -5.07
C SER A 57 5.92 14.47 -5.86
N VAL A 58 5.83 15.78 -5.60
CA VAL A 58 6.68 16.79 -6.27
C VAL A 58 8.16 16.45 -6.12
N GLY A 59 8.61 16.11 -4.91
CA GLY A 59 10.00 15.78 -4.65
C GLY A 59 10.48 14.50 -5.33
N ALA A 60 9.60 13.51 -5.55
CA ALA A 60 9.94 12.31 -6.30
C ALA A 60 9.98 12.58 -7.81
N MET A 61 9.00 13.33 -8.34
CA MET A 61 8.96 13.69 -9.76
C MET A 61 10.13 14.58 -10.17
N ALA A 62 10.52 15.54 -9.35
CA ALA A 62 11.69 16.38 -9.57
C ALA A 62 13.03 15.57 -9.61
N ARG A 63 13.05 14.37 -9.02
CA ARG A 63 14.22 13.46 -9.01
C ARG A 63 14.16 12.35 -10.07
N GLY A 64 13.20 12.37 -10.99
CA GLY A 64 13.16 11.48 -12.16
C GLY A 64 11.95 10.58 -12.31
N SER A 65 10.95 10.60 -11.39
CA SER A 65 9.75 9.76 -11.54
C SER A 65 8.62 10.43 -12.34
N ALA A 66 8.82 11.62 -12.86
CA ALA A 66 7.81 12.40 -13.60
C ALA A 66 7.33 11.71 -14.89
N ASP A 67 8.16 10.87 -15.51
CA ASP A 67 7.83 10.09 -16.69
C ASP A 67 6.68 9.11 -16.47
N ARG A 68 6.54 8.57 -15.27
CA ARG A 68 5.44 7.67 -14.88
C ARG A 68 4.08 8.36 -14.85
N TYR A 69 4.07 9.69 -14.72
CA TYR A 69 2.88 10.52 -14.58
C TYR A 69 2.67 11.42 -15.80
N PHE A 70 3.34 11.12 -16.93
CA PHE A 70 3.28 11.90 -18.16
C PHE A 70 3.67 13.37 -17.98
N GLN A 71 4.55 13.66 -17.02
CA GLN A 71 4.98 15.01 -16.64
C GLN A 71 6.48 15.23 -16.84
N LYS A 72 7.15 14.38 -17.64
CA LYS A 72 8.62 14.42 -17.84
C LYS A 72 9.13 15.75 -18.40
N GLU A 73 8.34 16.38 -19.28
CA GLU A 73 8.70 17.64 -19.95
C GLU A 73 8.17 18.89 -19.22
N ILE A 74 7.53 18.70 -18.05
CA ILE A 74 6.97 19.79 -17.27
C ILE A 74 8.05 20.35 -16.34
N GLU A 75 8.20 21.68 -16.30
CA GLU A 75 9.09 22.37 -15.37
C GLU A 75 8.72 22.05 -13.92
N ALA A 76 9.72 21.95 -13.04
CA ALA A 76 9.54 21.45 -11.67
C ALA A 76 8.52 22.25 -10.83
N ASP A 77 8.36 23.54 -11.11
CA ASP A 77 7.40 24.43 -10.45
C ASP A 77 5.95 24.28 -10.96
N LYS A 78 5.77 23.57 -12.08
CA LYS A 78 4.46 23.31 -12.69
C LYS A 78 4.01 21.85 -12.52
N LEU A 79 4.79 21.01 -11.83
CA LEU A 79 4.43 19.62 -11.58
C LEU A 79 3.15 19.51 -10.73
N ILE A 80 2.20 18.69 -11.19
CA ILE A 80 0.96 18.42 -10.46
C ILE A 80 1.16 17.17 -9.61
N PRO A 81 1.15 17.27 -8.27
CA PRO A 81 1.38 16.12 -7.40
C PRO A 81 0.19 15.16 -7.41
N GLU A 82 0.48 13.88 -7.60
CA GLU A 82 -0.45 12.76 -7.41
C GLU A 82 -0.11 11.93 -6.17
N GLY A 83 0.98 12.25 -5.49
CA GLY A 83 1.47 11.59 -4.30
C GLY A 83 1.79 12.57 -3.18
N ILE A 84 1.93 12.04 -1.96
CA ILE A 84 2.22 12.79 -0.73
C ILE A 84 3.65 12.62 -0.27
N GLU A 85 4.13 13.60 0.49
CA GLU A 85 5.35 13.53 1.29
C GLU A 85 5.00 13.68 2.77
N GLY A 86 5.71 12.96 3.64
CA GLY A 86 5.44 13.03 5.07
C GLY A 86 6.23 12.00 5.86
N HIS A 87 5.72 11.67 7.04
CA HIS A 87 6.29 10.65 7.90
C HIS A 87 5.36 9.45 8.00
N VAL A 88 5.94 8.26 8.04
CA VAL A 88 5.23 7.02 8.36
C VAL A 88 5.78 6.42 9.65
N PRO A 89 4.94 5.77 10.47
CA PRO A 89 5.42 5.08 11.66
C PRO A 89 6.46 4.03 11.31
N TYR A 90 7.54 3.98 12.09
CA TYR A 90 8.50 2.89 12.02
C TYR A 90 7.84 1.58 12.49
N LYS A 91 8.05 0.49 11.76
CA LYS A 91 7.35 -0.79 11.96
C LYS A 91 8.27 -1.99 12.22
N GLY A 92 9.60 -1.76 12.20
CA GLY A 92 10.58 -2.86 12.28
C GLY A 92 10.65 -3.67 10.97
N PRO A 93 11.02 -4.96 11.04
CA PRO A 93 11.27 -5.76 9.85
C PRO A 93 10.00 -6.01 9.02
N VAL A 94 10.15 -6.02 7.70
CA VAL A 94 9.07 -6.25 6.73
C VAL A 94 8.35 -7.58 6.97
N ALA A 95 9.06 -8.59 7.42
CA ALA A 95 8.49 -9.89 7.73
C ALA A 95 7.31 -9.82 8.71
N LYS A 96 7.39 -8.92 9.71
CA LYS A 96 6.30 -8.69 10.67
C LYS A 96 5.05 -8.12 10.00
N VAL A 97 5.22 -7.18 9.09
CA VAL A 97 4.10 -6.57 8.34
C VAL A 97 3.47 -7.60 7.40
N LEU A 98 4.29 -8.36 6.66
CA LEU A 98 3.81 -9.42 5.77
C LEU A 98 3.07 -10.52 6.54
N HIS A 99 3.57 -10.91 7.71
CA HIS A 99 2.89 -11.89 8.57
C HIS A 99 1.47 -11.43 8.93
N GLN A 100 1.29 -10.16 9.29
CA GLN A 100 -0.02 -9.61 9.60
C GLN A 100 -0.95 -9.56 8.37
N LEU A 101 -0.44 -9.17 7.20
CA LEU A 101 -1.22 -9.15 5.96
C LEU A 101 -1.69 -10.55 5.56
N LEU A 102 -0.80 -11.53 5.59
CA LEU A 102 -1.10 -12.91 5.27
C LEU A 102 -2.04 -13.54 6.30
N GLY A 103 -1.87 -13.20 7.57
CA GLY A 103 -2.78 -13.62 8.65
C GLY A 103 -4.20 -13.12 8.40
N GLY A 104 -4.35 -11.85 8.03
CA GLY A 104 -5.66 -11.28 7.69
C GLY A 104 -6.30 -11.90 6.44
N LEU A 105 -5.51 -12.22 5.42
CA LEU A 105 -6.00 -12.94 4.25
C LEU A 105 -6.48 -14.35 4.62
N LYS A 106 -5.69 -15.10 5.39
CA LYS A 106 -6.08 -16.44 5.87
C LYS A 106 -7.34 -16.40 6.71
N ALA A 107 -7.47 -15.40 7.60
CA ALA A 107 -8.68 -15.20 8.40
C ALA A 107 -9.90 -14.92 7.51
N ALA A 108 -9.77 -14.05 6.51
CA ALA A 108 -10.83 -13.76 5.55
C ALA A 108 -11.26 -15.00 4.75
N MET A 109 -10.29 -15.83 4.32
CA MET A 109 -10.57 -17.11 3.66
C MET A 109 -11.34 -18.05 4.59
N GLY A 110 -10.96 -18.11 5.87
CA GLY A 110 -11.67 -18.91 6.89
C GLY A 110 -13.10 -18.44 7.11
N TYR A 111 -13.31 -17.13 7.29
CA TYR A 111 -14.65 -16.56 7.50
C TYR A 111 -15.59 -16.75 6.30
N THR A 112 -15.04 -16.78 5.11
CA THR A 112 -15.81 -16.98 3.87
C THR A 112 -15.88 -18.44 3.40
N GLY A 113 -15.30 -19.38 4.18
CA GLY A 113 -15.33 -20.82 3.88
C GLY A 113 -14.51 -21.22 2.65
N ASN A 114 -13.50 -20.43 2.26
CA ASN A 114 -12.72 -20.69 1.05
C ASN A 114 -11.35 -21.28 1.39
N GLN A 115 -11.05 -22.48 0.90
CA GLN A 115 -9.79 -23.16 1.12
C GLN A 115 -8.66 -22.65 0.22
N THR A 116 -8.97 -22.04 -0.92
CA THR A 116 -8.00 -21.55 -1.90
C THR A 116 -8.30 -20.10 -2.30
N ILE A 117 -7.28 -19.38 -2.77
CA ILE A 117 -7.43 -18.03 -3.35
C ILE A 117 -8.40 -18.07 -4.55
N GLU A 118 -8.31 -19.11 -5.36
CA GLU A 118 -9.17 -19.25 -6.52
C GLU A 118 -10.65 -19.40 -6.12
N SER A 119 -10.95 -20.23 -5.11
CA SER A 119 -12.32 -20.35 -4.59
C SER A 119 -12.82 -19.05 -3.98
N MET A 120 -11.96 -18.30 -3.27
CA MET A 120 -12.28 -16.99 -2.71
C MET A 120 -12.69 -16.00 -3.80
N ARG A 121 -11.98 -15.94 -4.92
CA ARG A 121 -12.30 -15.08 -6.07
C ARG A 121 -13.63 -15.42 -6.74
N LYS A 122 -13.99 -16.71 -6.75
CA LYS A 122 -15.23 -17.20 -7.41
C LYS A 122 -16.46 -17.10 -6.51
N ASN A 123 -16.28 -17.32 -5.21
CA ASN A 123 -17.40 -17.57 -4.30
C ASN A 123 -17.70 -16.39 -3.37
N CYS A 124 -16.80 -15.41 -3.23
CA CYS A 124 -17.06 -14.24 -2.39
C CYS A 124 -17.98 -13.25 -3.10
N SER A 125 -18.91 -12.70 -2.33
CA SER A 125 -19.72 -11.56 -2.71
C SER A 125 -19.41 -10.35 -1.83
N PHE A 126 -19.62 -9.15 -2.38
CA PHE A 126 -19.42 -7.89 -1.66
C PHE A 126 -20.78 -7.31 -1.25
N VAL A 127 -20.84 -6.84 -0.03
CA VAL A 127 -22.00 -6.13 0.50
C VAL A 127 -21.63 -4.67 0.69
N LYS A 128 -22.42 -3.77 0.12
CA LYS A 128 -22.27 -2.34 0.33
C LYS A 128 -22.82 -1.98 1.72
N ILE A 129 -22.00 -1.34 2.52
CA ILE A 129 -22.38 -0.85 3.86
C ILE A 129 -22.31 0.67 3.90
N THR A 130 -23.10 1.29 4.76
CA THR A 130 -22.98 2.70 5.14
C THR A 130 -22.00 2.83 6.31
N ASN A 131 -21.34 3.98 6.40
CA ASN A 131 -20.60 4.31 7.62
C ASN A 131 -21.62 4.52 8.75
N ALA A 132 -21.43 3.75 9.82
CA ALA A 132 -22.23 3.92 11.04
C ALA A 132 -21.67 5.05 11.90
#